data_040b5fe0a154ac7e6cc3bc254d3a635e
#
_entry.id   040b5fe0a154ac7e6cc3bc254d3a635e
#
_cell.length_a   1.000
_cell.length_b   1.000
_cell.length_c   1.000
_cell.angle_alpha   90.00
_cell.angle_beta   90.00
_cell.angle_gamma   90.00
#
_symmetry.space_group_name_H-M   'P 1'
#
loop_
_entity.id
_entity.type
_entity.pdbx_description
1 polymer ?
#
loop_
_entity_poly.entity_id
_entity_poly.type
_entity_poly.pdbx_seq_one_letter_code
_entity_poly.pdbx_strand_id
1 'polypeptide(L)'
;MLNNLNNICYMHVNFYKRPQIQVNNTHSKMENATLFLEYLSEFIANSATRRVKGYGTVGLAHNTIRTYKSLYRIIKEYELEKSQQLFLAGIDKKMAVSFTQFLKIEKQYSDNYCGQLLKLLKIILRDAQKSGFEIHPYSNYIESFKQKSSDRIIHFLNPAEIKVLKGLEQIPSELEDSYKWLLIGLSIGQRVSDLLSLNASNIRKANNGLYIDIIQQKTKKAVTIGVADPLVIDLLESEFPKVLSQEAFNKHIKMICKIAGIDEVVRGFKNNPKTRRKEVLSAPKYEFVTSHIMRRSFASNYYGKIETPLLMNITGHTKESTFLTYIGTHQNKDALADLFMQKAGVIW
;
A
#
# COMPACT_ATOMS: atom_id res chain seq x y z
N MET A 1 11.38 -35.34 33.34
CA MET A 1 12.04 -34.14 33.81
C MET A 1 11.83 -33.09 32.72
N LEU A 2 10.74 -32.42 32.68
CA LEU A 2 10.22 -31.20 33.34
C LEU A 2 11.24 -30.05 33.37
N ASN A 3 10.74 -28.94 32.80
CA ASN A 3 11.14 -27.54 32.91
C ASN A 3 12.01 -26.96 31.78
N ASN A 4 11.39 -26.20 30.89
CA ASN A 4 11.44 -24.72 30.92
C ASN A 4 10.58 -24.12 29.80
N LEU A 5 9.35 -23.85 30.14
CA LEU A 5 8.50 -22.83 29.54
C LEU A 5 8.52 -21.65 30.50
N ASN A 6 8.78 -20.47 30.02
CA ASN A 6 8.40 -19.15 30.51
C ASN A 6 9.54 -18.13 30.35
N ASN A 7 9.51 -17.40 29.26
CA ASN A 7 10.02 -16.04 29.23
C ASN A 7 9.05 -15.17 28.40
N ILE A 8 7.91 -14.85 29.02
CA ILE A 8 7.06 -13.73 28.60
C ILE A 8 7.70 -12.49 29.18
N CYS A 9 8.36 -11.72 28.34
CA CYS A 9 8.93 -10.43 28.69
C CYS A 9 7.80 -9.43 28.94
N TYR A 10 7.43 -9.23 30.21
CA TYR A 10 6.61 -8.09 30.65
C TYR A 10 7.41 -6.83 30.47
N MET A 11 7.08 -6.01 29.48
CA MET A 11 7.53 -4.63 29.45
C MET A 11 6.87 -3.88 30.60
N HIS A 12 7.61 -3.64 31.67
CA HIS A 12 7.28 -2.66 32.71
C HIS A 12 7.11 -1.28 32.06
N VAL A 13 5.87 -0.81 31.98
CA VAL A 13 5.57 0.58 31.67
C VAL A 13 5.92 1.40 32.89
N ASN A 14 7.09 2.04 32.90
CA ASN A 14 7.46 3.01 33.90
C ASN A 14 6.46 4.18 33.89
N PHE A 15 5.68 4.30 34.97
CA PHE A 15 4.87 5.46 35.25
C PHE A 15 5.79 6.65 35.53
N TYR A 16 6.05 7.47 34.52
CA TYR A 16 6.64 8.79 34.75
C TYR A 16 5.63 9.67 35.49
N LYS A 17 6.07 10.24 36.66
CA LYS A 17 5.33 11.23 37.40
C LYS A 17 4.87 12.37 36.48
N ARG A 18 3.57 12.57 36.35
CA ARG A 18 2.93 13.65 35.57
C ARG A 18 3.29 15.00 36.17
N PRO A 19 3.68 16.02 35.38
CA PRO A 19 3.66 17.41 35.86
C PRO A 19 2.18 17.81 36.17
N GLN A 20 1.94 18.37 37.32
CA GLN A 20 0.65 18.95 37.65
C GLN A 20 0.42 20.20 36.79
N ILE A 21 -0.48 20.10 35.82
CA ILE A 21 -0.94 21.24 35.02
C ILE A 21 -2.09 21.88 35.81
N GLN A 22 -1.98 23.17 36.12
CA GLN A 22 -3.06 23.96 36.71
C GLN A 22 -4.27 23.97 35.75
N VAL A 23 -5.37 23.41 36.21
CA VAL A 23 -6.65 23.35 35.48
C VAL A 23 -7.46 24.56 35.88
N ASN A 24 -7.65 25.51 34.97
CA ASN A 24 -8.60 26.60 35.16
C ASN A 24 -10.04 26.07 35.16
N ASN A 25 -10.79 26.40 36.19
CA ASN A 25 -12.13 25.92 36.51
C ASN A 25 -13.19 26.21 35.45
N THR A 26 -13.60 25.14 34.76
CA THR A 26 -14.93 24.95 34.17
C THR A 26 -15.46 23.57 34.59
N HIS A 27 -15.61 23.36 35.87
CA HIS A 27 -15.66 22.05 36.54
C HIS A 27 -17.08 21.52 36.78
N SER A 28 -18.01 21.48 35.81
CA SER A 28 -19.28 20.78 36.07
C SER A 28 -19.82 19.85 34.98
N LYS A 29 -19.06 19.62 33.89
CA LYS A 29 -19.46 18.67 32.83
C LYS A 29 -18.37 17.67 32.39
N MET A 30 -17.23 17.58 33.06
CA MET A 30 -16.07 16.80 32.58
C MET A 30 -15.77 15.51 33.37
N GLU A 31 -16.58 15.12 34.36
CA GLU A 31 -16.26 13.93 35.18
C GLU A 31 -16.33 12.59 34.44
N ASN A 32 -16.88 12.53 33.18
CA ASN A 32 -16.95 11.31 32.36
C ASN A 32 -16.38 11.48 30.96
N ALA A 33 -15.51 12.45 30.72
CA ALA A 33 -14.96 12.68 29.37
C ALA A 33 -13.84 11.71 29.05
N THR A 34 -14.07 10.76 28.13
CA THR A 34 -13.10 9.77 27.70
C THR A 34 -12.01 10.42 26.84
N LEU A 35 -10.74 10.16 27.20
CA LEU A 35 -9.59 10.59 26.42
C LEU A 35 -9.51 9.84 25.08
N PHE A 36 -9.19 10.57 24.01
CA PHE A 36 -9.08 9.97 22.67
C PHE A 36 -7.98 8.90 22.60
N LEU A 37 -6.82 9.14 23.21
CA LEU A 37 -5.71 8.17 23.21
C LEU A 37 -6.01 6.92 24.03
N GLU A 38 -6.78 7.02 25.11
CA GLU A 38 -7.21 5.86 25.89
C GLU A 38 -8.14 4.98 25.06
N TYR A 39 -9.17 5.58 24.45
CA TYR A 39 -10.07 4.87 23.54
C TYR A 39 -9.33 4.22 22.35
N LEU A 40 -8.41 4.96 21.71
CA LEU A 40 -7.62 4.43 20.58
C LEU A 40 -6.71 3.27 21.02
N SER A 41 -6.14 3.34 22.23
CA SER A 41 -5.32 2.24 22.78
C SER A 41 -6.17 0.98 22.98
N GLU A 42 -7.36 1.11 23.56
CA GLU A 42 -8.31 0.01 23.72
C GLU A 42 -8.78 -0.54 22.36
N PHE A 43 -9.08 0.36 21.41
CA PHE A 43 -9.41 -0.03 20.03
C PHE A 43 -8.32 -0.90 19.40
N ILE A 44 -7.05 -0.55 19.60
CA ILE A 44 -5.90 -1.32 19.08
C ILE A 44 -5.76 -2.65 19.83
N ALA A 45 -5.92 -2.65 21.15
CA ALA A 45 -5.83 -3.88 21.96
C ALA A 45 -6.89 -4.91 21.53
N ASN A 46 -8.11 -4.47 21.25
CA ASN A 46 -9.23 -5.31 20.82
C ASN A 46 -9.22 -5.63 19.32
N SER A 47 -8.11 -5.37 18.62
CA SER A 47 -8.01 -5.54 17.16
C SER A 47 -8.28 -6.97 16.67
N ALA A 48 -7.99 -7.98 17.47
CA ALA A 48 -8.17 -9.41 17.13
C ALA A 48 -9.65 -9.82 17.05
N THR A 49 -10.55 -9.18 17.80
CA THR A 49 -11.97 -9.51 17.89
C THR A 49 -12.87 -8.60 17.05
N ARG A 50 -12.30 -7.55 16.42
CA ARG A 50 -13.08 -6.59 15.63
C ARG A 50 -13.55 -7.18 14.32
N ARG A 51 -14.83 -6.97 13.99
CA ARG A 51 -15.39 -7.37 12.68
C ARG A 51 -14.84 -6.49 11.56
N VAL A 52 -14.40 -7.12 10.48
CA VAL A 52 -13.96 -6.42 9.27
C VAL A 52 -15.17 -6.21 8.35
N LYS A 53 -15.55 -4.94 8.14
CA LYS A 53 -16.68 -4.60 7.28
C LYS A 53 -16.48 -5.13 5.86
N GLY A 54 -17.45 -5.87 5.35
CA GLY A 54 -17.47 -6.36 3.96
C GLY A 54 -16.81 -7.73 3.73
N TYR A 55 -16.16 -8.32 4.75
CA TYR A 55 -15.48 -9.62 4.60
C TYR A 55 -16.06 -10.74 5.48
N GLY A 56 -16.99 -10.42 6.37
CA GLY A 56 -17.54 -11.41 7.32
C GLY A 56 -16.50 -12.01 8.28
N THR A 57 -15.27 -11.50 8.28
CA THR A 57 -14.16 -11.99 9.08
C THR A 57 -13.95 -11.16 10.33
N VAL A 58 -13.33 -11.77 11.34
CA VAL A 58 -12.93 -11.14 12.59
C VAL A 58 -11.40 -10.97 12.61
N GLY A 59 -10.92 -9.90 13.21
CA GLY A 59 -9.50 -9.59 13.32
C GLY A 59 -9.02 -8.61 12.25
N LEU A 60 -8.39 -7.50 12.71
CA LEU A 60 -7.78 -6.52 11.82
C LEU A 60 -6.44 -7.03 11.28
N ALA A 61 -6.18 -6.82 9.99
CA ALA A 61 -4.90 -7.17 9.39
C ALA A 61 -3.74 -6.39 10.05
N HIS A 62 -2.57 -7.02 10.19
CA HIS A 62 -1.38 -6.45 10.82
C HIS A 62 -1.02 -5.04 10.31
N ASN A 63 -1.06 -4.84 8.99
CA ASN A 63 -0.81 -3.52 8.39
C ASN A 63 -1.87 -2.47 8.79
N THR A 64 -3.12 -2.86 8.99
CA THR A 64 -4.18 -1.98 9.48
C THR A 64 -3.89 -1.56 10.92
N ILE A 65 -3.50 -2.50 11.78
CA ILE A 65 -3.10 -2.23 13.16
C ILE A 65 -1.90 -1.25 13.19
N ARG A 66 -0.90 -1.44 12.33
CA ARG A 66 0.25 -0.50 12.22
C ARG A 66 -0.19 0.91 11.87
N THR A 67 -1.22 1.10 11.04
CA THR A 67 -1.73 2.44 10.71
C THR A 67 -2.40 3.11 11.91
N TYR A 68 -3.15 2.37 12.73
CA TYR A 68 -3.71 2.89 13.99
C TYR A 68 -2.64 3.21 15.02
N LYS A 69 -1.60 2.37 15.16
CA LYS A 69 -0.43 2.68 16.01
C LYS A 69 0.29 3.94 15.55
N SER A 70 0.36 4.19 14.24
CA SER A 70 0.92 5.43 13.71
C SER A 70 0.05 6.64 14.05
N LEU A 71 -1.29 6.52 13.97
CA LEU A 71 -2.20 7.58 14.40
C LEU A 71 -2.02 7.87 15.90
N TYR A 72 -1.95 6.83 16.74
CA TYR A 72 -1.73 6.98 18.18
C TYR A 72 -0.48 7.81 18.49
N ARG A 73 0.64 7.46 17.86
CA ARG A 73 1.92 8.17 18.02
C ARG A 73 1.79 9.64 17.60
N ILE A 74 1.15 9.92 16.48
CA ILE A 74 1.03 11.27 15.93
C ILE A 74 0.07 12.13 16.78
N ILE A 75 -1.03 11.57 17.27
CA ILE A 75 -1.92 12.28 18.20
C ILE A 75 -1.19 12.58 19.51
N LYS A 76 -0.41 11.63 20.04
CA LYS A 76 0.41 11.87 21.25
C LYS A 76 1.41 13.00 21.05
N GLU A 77 2.09 13.05 19.88
CA GLU A 77 2.98 14.16 19.52
C GLU A 77 2.22 15.50 19.45
N TYR A 78 1.00 15.50 18.87
CA TYR A 78 0.16 16.69 18.79
C TYR A 78 -0.29 17.20 20.17
N GLU A 79 -0.74 16.31 21.06
CA GLU A 79 -1.12 16.67 22.44
C GLU A 79 0.05 17.29 23.21
N LEU A 80 1.26 16.71 23.06
CA LEU A 80 2.47 17.25 23.69
C LEU A 80 2.81 18.64 23.16
N GLU A 81 2.75 18.85 21.85
CA GLU A 81 3.12 20.13 21.24
C GLU A 81 2.10 21.23 21.53
N LYS A 82 0.82 20.88 21.62
CA LYS A 82 -0.25 21.84 21.99
C LYS A 82 -0.49 21.93 23.51
N SER A 83 0.26 21.15 24.31
CA SER A 83 0.05 21.06 25.78
C SER A 83 -1.42 20.83 26.16
N GLN A 84 -2.14 20.04 25.35
CA GLN A 84 -3.57 19.80 25.50
C GLN A 84 -3.90 18.33 25.24
N GLN A 85 -4.63 17.70 26.16
CA GLN A 85 -5.21 16.37 25.96
C GLN A 85 -6.47 16.45 25.09
N LEU A 86 -6.67 15.46 24.24
CA LEU A 86 -7.85 15.35 23.39
C LEU A 86 -8.89 14.43 24.03
N PHE A 87 -10.11 14.94 24.14
CA PHE A 87 -11.29 14.18 24.54
C PHE A 87 -12.13 13.82 23.29
N LEU A 88 -12.82 12.69 23.33
CA LEU A 88 -13.70 12.28 22.21
C LEU A 88 -14.72 13.35 21.86
N ALA A 89 -15.37 13.94 22.89
CA ALA A 89 -16.35 15.02 22.72
C ALA A 89 -15.72 16.38 22.37
N GLY A 90 -14.41 16.56 22.53
CA GLY A 90 -13.69 17.80 22.26
C GLY A 90 -13.16 17.96 20.84
N ILE A 91 -13.37 16.97 19.97
CA ILE A 91 -12.85 17.01 18.59
C ILE A 91 -13.80 17.80 17.69
N ASP A 92 -13.77 19.11 17.85
CA ASP A 92 -14.55 20.10 17.10
C ASP A 92 -13.87 20.53 15.78
N LYS A 93 -14.44 21.53 15.10
CA LYS A 93 -13.88 22.10 13.87
C LYS A 93 -12.50 22.74 14.11
N LYS A 94 -12.35 23.48 15.22
CA LYS A 94 -11.11 24.19 15.53
C LYS A 94 -9.96 23.20 15.74
N MET A 95 -10.21 22.13 16.52
CA MET A 95 -9.25 21.06 16.71
C MET A 95 -8.89 20.35 15.40
N ALA A 96 -9.87 20.00 14.57
CA ALA A 96 -9.60 19.31 13.28
C ALA A 96 -8.77 20.17 12.33
N VAL A 97 -9.00 21.49 12.27
CA VAL A 97 -8.19 22.43 11.51
C VAL A 97 -6.77 22.53 12.10
N SER A 98 -6.63 22.70 13.40
CA SER A 98 -5.34 22.77 14.09
C SER A 98 -4.52 21.49 13.87
N PHE A 99 -5.15 20.33 13.98
CA PHE A 99 -4.48 19.05 13.70
C PHE A 99 -4.04 18.95 12.22
N THR A 100 -4.86 19.42 11.30
CA THR A 100 -4.49 19.45 9.87
C THR A 100 -3.29 20.37 9.63
N GLN A 101 -3.23 21.53 10.26
CA GLN A 101 -2.08 22.46 10.20
C GLN A 101 -0.82 21.80 10.77
N PHE A 102 -0.93 21.17 11.93
CA PHE A 102 0.16 20.40 12.53
C PHE A 102 0.71 19.35 11.57
N LEU A 103 -0.16 18.55 10.95
CA LEU A 103 0.26 17.53 10.00
C LEU A 103 0.95 18.12 8.75
N LYS A 104 0.38 19.19 8.17
CA LYS A 104 0.87 19.75 6.89
C LYS A 104 2.04 20.69 7.06
N ILE A 105 2.01 21.57 8.03
CA ILE A 105 2.96 22.67 8.19
C ILE A 105 4.10 22.26 9.14
N GLU A 106 3.79 21.80 10.33
CA GLU A 106 4.79 21.48 11.34
C GLU A 106 5.48 20.14 11.04
N LYS A 107 4.71 19.07 10.74
CA LYS A 107 5.25 17.76 10.38
C LYS A 107 5.56 17.64 8.87
N GLN A 108 5.03 18.51 8.04
CA GLN A 108 5.21 18.54 6.58
C GLN A 108 4.93 17.17 5.90
N TYR A 109 3.91 16.46 6.38
CA TYR A 109 3.50 15.20 5.77
C TYR A 109 2.82 15.41 4.42
N SER A 110 2.91 14.40 3.54
CA SER A 110 2.24 14.45 2.24
C SER A 110 0.71 14.51 2.39
N ASP A 111 0.03 15.12 1.42
CA ASP A 111 -1.44 15.24 1.41
C ASP A 111 -2.13 13.88 1.57
N ASN A 112 -1.62 12.85 0.90
CA ASN A 112 -2.17 11.50 1.02
C ASN A 112 -2.05 10.93 2.44
N TYR A 113 -0.94 11.21 3.13
CA TYR A 113 -0.74 10.73 4.50
C TYR A 113 -1.58 11.53 5.50
N CYS A 114 -1.64 12.85 5.35
CA CYS A 114 -2.52 13.70 6.16
C CYS A 114 -3.99 13.26 6.02
N GLY A 115 -4.47 13.10 4.78
CA GLY A 115 -5.84 12.66 4.54
C GLY A 115 -6.11 11.25 5.08
N GLN A 116 -5.12 10.35 5.04
CA GLN A 116 -5.24 9.03 5.66
C GLN A 116 -5.40 9.14 7.19
N LEU A 117 -4.61 10.00 7.86
CA LEU A 117 -4.70 10.21 9.31
C LEU A 117 -6.06 10.81 9.72
N LEU A 118 -6.56 11.80 8.98
CA LEU A 118 -7.91 12.37 9.20
C LEU A 118 -9.01 11.32 8.99
N LYS A 119 -8.86 10.47 7.99
CA LYS A 119 -9.80 9.35 7.79
C LYS A 119 -9.78 8.37 8.96
N LEU A 120 -8.61 8.03 9.49
CA LEU A 120 -8.48 7.14 10.64
C LEU A 120 -9.06 7.79 11.89
N LEU A 121 -8.80 9.08 12.13
CA LEU A 121 -9.41 9.86 13.20
C LEU A 121 -10.95 9.76 13.16
N LYS A 122 -11.54 10.02 11.98
CA LYS A 122 -12.99 9.89 11.77
C LYS A 122 -13.52 8.47 12.01
N ILE A 123 -12.76 7.43 11.64
CA ILE A 123 -13.14 6.04 11.89
C ILE A 123 -13.21 5.75 13.39
N ILE A 124 -12.21 6.19 14.16
CA ILE A 124 -12.18 5.99 15.62
C ILE A 124 -13.34 6.72 16.31
N LEU A 125 -13.61 7.97 15.92
CA LEU A 125 -14.73 8.73 16.48
C LEU A 125 -16.08 8.06 16.20
N ARG A 126 -16.27 7.56 14.98
CA ARG A 126 -17.49 6.82 14.62
C ARG A 126 -17.62 5.48 15.35
N ASP A 127 -16.51 4.84 15.63
CA ASP A 127 -16.49 3.61 16.40
C ASP A 127 -16.87 3.92 17.87
N ALA A 128 -16.30 4.96 18.46
CA ALA A 128 -16.63 5.43 19.80
C ALA A 128 -18.12 5.77 19.91
N GLN A 129 -18.68 6.51 18.95
CA GLN A 129 -20.10 6.82 18.91
C GLN A 129 -20.99 5.58 18.92
N LYS A 130 -20.63 4.57 18.12
CA LYS A 130 -21.35 3.28 18.09
C LYS A 130 -21.22 2.46 19.37
N SER A 131 -20.16 2.69 20.12
CA SER A 131 -19.91 2.09 21.43
C SER A 131 -20.60 2.87 22.58
N GLY A 132 -21.40 3.90 22.26
CA GLY A 132 -22.16 4.68 23.24
C GLY A 132 -21.41 5.88 23.82
N PHE A 133 -20.19 6.19 23.34
CA PHE A 133 -19.47 7.38 23.82
C PHE A 133 -19.98 8.65 23.12
N GLU A 134 -20.03 9.74 23.87
CA GLU A 134 -20.33 11.07 23.33
C GLU A 134 -19.18 11.57 22.46
N ILE A 135 -19.50 12.02 21.25
CA ILE A 135 -18.56 12.66 20.32
C ILE A 135 -19.11 14.02 19.88
N HIS A 136 -18.20 14.94 19.51
CA HIS A 136 -18.63 16.22 18.96
C HIS A 136 -19.33 16.02 17.60
N PRO A 137 -20.47 16.69 17.31
CA PRO A 137 -21.22 16.54 16.05
C PRO A 137 -20.38 16.80 14.80
N TYR A 138 -19.40 17.71 14.88
CA TYR A 138 -18.47 18.02 13.79
C TYR A 138 -17.64 16.81 13.35
N SER A 139 -17.47 15.79 14.16
CA SER A 139 -16.76 14.56 13.82
C SER A 139 -17.24 13.92 12.52
N ASN A 140 -18.53 14.09 12.19
CA ASN A 140 -19.12 13.60 10.94
C ASN A 140 -18.70 14.42 9.71
N TYR A 141 -18.27 15.65 9.90
CA TYR A 141 -17.86 16.60 8.85
C TYR A 141 -16.32 16.62 8.63
N ILE A 142 -15.55 15.85 9.41
CA ILE A 142 -14.11 15.74 9.15
C ILE A 142 -13.92 15.15 7.77
N GLU A 143 -13.29 15.91 6.87
CA GLU A 143 -13.02 15.51 5.51
C GLU A 143 -11.58 15.03 5.34
N SER A 144 -11.42 13.95 4.60
CA SER A 144 -10.10 13.49 4.16
C SER A 144 -9.80 14.05 2.78
N PHE A 145 -8.57 14.41 2.53
CA PHE A 145 -8.11 14.86 1.23
C PHE A 145 -6.97 13.97 0.71
N LYS A 146 -6.65 14.10 -0.56
CA LYS A 146 -5.58 13.36 -1.21
C LYS A 146 -4.99 14.17 -2.36
N GLN A 147 -3.78 13.85 -2.74
CA GLN A 147 -3.15 14.38 -3.95
C GLN A 147 -4.04 14.14 -5.18
N LYS A 148 -4.13 15.11 -6.07
CA LYS A 148 -4.84 14.97 -7.34
C LYS A 148 -4.25 13.82 -8.15
N SER A 149 -5.10 13.12 -8.90
CA SER A 149 -4.64 12.00 -9.76
C SER A 149 -3.72 12.46 -10.89
N SER A 150 -3.90 13.68 -11.39
CA SER A 150 -3.05 14.32 -12.40
C SER A 150 -1.59 14.44 -11.99
N ASP A 151 -1.31 14.54 -10.70
CA ASP A 151 0.05 14.77 -10.17
C ASP A 151 0.82 13.47 -9.91
N ARG A 152 0.22 12.32 -10.27
CA ARG A 152 0.86 11.01 -10.10
C ARG A 152 1.81 10.73 -11.24
N ILE A 153 3.05 10.43 -10.90
CA ILE A 153 4.03 9.92 -11.85
C ILE A 153 4.01 8.39 -11.77
N ILE A 154 3.66 7.74 -12.88
CA ILE A 154 3.55 6.27 -12.97
C ILE A 154 4.64 5.77 -13.91
N HIS A 155 5.55 4.96 -13.37
CA HIS A 155 6.55 4.25 -14.16
C HIS A 155 6.09 2.82 -14.40
N PHE A 156 6.34 2.34 -15.62
CA PHE A 156 6.19 0.96 -16.03
C PHE A 156 7.31 0.62 -17.04
N LEU A 157 7.59 -0.65 -17.21
CA LEU A 157 8.51 -1.13 -18.21
C LEU A 157 7.73 -1.37 -19.51
N ASN A 158 8.14 -0.73 -20.58
CA ASN A 158 7.54 -0.90 -21.89
C ASN A 158 7.99 -2.23 -22.54
N PRO A 159 7.37 -2.67 -23.66
CA PRO A 159 7.71 -3.95 -24.30
C PRO A 159 9.17 -4.05 -24.73
N ALA A 160 9.81 -2.96 -25.18
CA ALA A 160 11.21 -2.94 -25.57
C ALA A 160 12.13 -3.19 -24.36
N GLU A 161 11.88 -2.51 -23.23
CA GLU A 161 12.63 -2.71 -21.99
C GLU A 161 12.45 -4.14 -21.44
N ILE A 162 11.24 -4.70 -21.53
CA ILE A 162 10.99 -6.09 -21.12
C ILE A 162 11.75 -7.06 -22.04
N LYS A 163 11.83 -6.77 -23.34
CA LYS A 163 12.61 -7.59 -24.27
C LYS A 163 14.11 -7.56 -23.92
N VAL A 164 14.65 -6.41 -23.58
CA VAL A 164 16.05 -6.30 -23.11
C VAL A 164 16.25 -7.10 -21.82
N LEU A 165 15.36 -6.98 -20.84
CA LEU A 165 15.43 -7.78 -19.61
C LEU A 165 15.44 -9.28 -19.89
N LYS A 166 14.59 -9.77 -20.78
CA LYS A 166 14.54 -11.19 -21.17
C LYS A 166 15.79 -11.67 -21.88
N GLY A 167 16.50 -10.79 -22.55
CA GLY A 167 17.73 -11.09 -23.28
C GLY A 167 19.01 -10.97 -22.47
N LEU A 168 18.94 -10.76 -21.15
CA LEU A 168 20.14 -10.72 -20.32
C LEU A 168 20.75 -12.13 -20.21
N GLU A 169 21.97 -12.28 -20.73
CA GLU A 169 22.68 -13.56 -20.71
C GLU A 169 23.51 -13.77 -19.43
N GLN A 170 23.97 -12.68 -18.82
CA GLN A 170 24.82 -12.73 -17.64
C GLN A 170 24.15 -12.00 -16.47
N ILE A 171 23.65 -12.77 -15.53
CA ILE A 171 23.08 -12.28 -14.28
C ILE A 171 23.99 -12.72 -13.12
N PRO A 172 24.45 -11.79 -12.26
CA PRO A 172 25.15 -12.16 -11.04
C PRO A 172 24.36 -13.19 -10.22
N SER A 173 25.02 -14.21 -9.70
CA SER A 173 24.37 -15.33 -9.00
C SER A 173 23.48 -14.88 -7.84
N GLU A 174 23.86 -13.81 -7.13
CA GLU A 174 23.07 -13.22 -6.05
C GLU A 174 21.77 -12.56 -6.54
N LEU A 175 21.64 -12.27 -7.82
CA LEU A 175 20.45 -11.65 -8.43
C LEU A 175 19.58 -12.64 -9.19
N GLU A 176 20.03 -13.86 -9.41
CA GLU A 176 19.38 -14.84 -10.30
C GLU A 176 17.94 -15.14 -9.88
N ASP A 177 17.69 -15.47 -8.62
CA ASP A 177 16.32 -15.72 -8.12
C ASP A 177 15.43 -14.48 -8.28
N SER A 178 15.99 -13.29 -8.02
CA SER A 178 15.24 -12.04 -8.18
C SER A 178 14.93 -11.74 -9.65
N TYR A 179 15.81 -12.11 -10.55
CA TYR A 179 15.60 -11.99 -12.00
C TYR A 179 14.49 -12.91 -12.47
N LYS A 180 14.51 -14.18 -12.07
CA LYS A 180 13.43 -15.13 -12.36
C LYS A 180 12.08 -14.61 -11.83
N TRP A 181 12.03 -14.14 -10.56
CA TRP A 181 10.81 -13.53 -10.00
C TRP A 181 10.36 -12.26 -10.73
N LEU A 182 11.28 -11.44 -11.21
CA LEU A 182 10.95 -10.25 -12.00
C LEU A 182 10.25 -10.64 -13.32
N LEU A 183 10.78 -11.61 -14.05
CA LEU A 183 10.20 -12.09 -15.31
C LEU A 183 8.82 -12.73 -15.10
N ILE A 184 8.68 -13.59 -14.08
CA ILE A 184 7.40 -14.19 -13.70
C ILE A 184 6.40 -13.07 -13.35
N GLY A 185 6.79 -12.12 -12.50
CA GLY A 185 5.94 -11.02 -12.09
C GLY A 185 5.46 -10.12 -13.22
N LEU A 186 6.31 -9.86 -14.22
CA LEU A 186 5.98 -9.11 -15.44
C LEU A 186 4.95 -9.87 -16.31
N SER A 187 5.03 -11.19 -16.34
CA SER A 187 4.11 -12.03 -17.11
C SER A 187 2.74 -12.20 -16.48
N ILE A 188 2.65 -12.26 -15.14
CA ILE A 188 1.40 -12.56 -14.44
C ILE A 188 0.73 -11.37 -13.76
N GLY A 189 1.41 -10.24 -13.62
CA GLY A 189 0.87 -8.99 -13.09
C GLY A 189 0.38 -9.02 -11.63
N GLN A 190 0.85 -9.97 -10.80
CA GLN A 190 0.42 -10.10 -9.41
C GLN A 190 1.12 -9.11 -8.46
N ARG A 191 0.56 -8.93 -7.25
CA ARG A 191 1.23 -8.16 -6.19
C ARG A 191 2.45 -8.93 -5.70
N VAL A 192 3.48 -8.21 -5.26
CA VAL A 192 4.72 -8.85 -4.77
C VAL A 192 4.48 -9.85 -3.64
N SER A 193 3.53 -9.58 -2.75
CA SER A 193 3.17 -10.53 -1.68
C SER A 193 2.59 -11.83 -2.22
N ASP A 194 1.79 -11.74 -3.27
CA ASP A 194 1.17 -12.90 -3.91
C ASP A 194 2.19 -13.62 -4.80
N LEU A 195 3.04 -12.87 -5.51
CA LEU A 195 4.10 -13.40 -6.35
C LEU A 195 5.13 -14.20 -5.55
N LEU A 196 5.74 -13.59 -4.52
CA LEU A 196 6.81 -14.24 -3.72
C LEU A 196 6.28 -15.36 -2.79
N SER A 197 4.97 -15.54 -2.70
CA SER A 197 4.36 -16.68 -1.99
C SER A 197 4.05 -17.87 -2.91
N LEU A 198 4.27 -17.75 -4.21
CA LEU A 198 4.06 -18.84 -5.15
C LEU A 198 5.03 -20.01 -4.88
N ASN A 199 4.53 -21.19 -5.12
CA ASN A 199 5.29 -22.44 -5.08
C ASN A 199 4.69 -23.43 -6.08
N ALA A 200 5.30 -24.60 -6.23
CA ALA A 200 4.88 -25.60 -7.20
C ALA A 200 3.42 -26.04 -7.07
N SER A 201 2.82 -26.00 -5.86
CA SER A 201 1.41 -26.36 -5.67
C SER A 201 0.42 -25.37 -6.29
N ASN A 202 0.87 -24.17 -6.64
CA ASN A 202 0.06 -23.18 -7.35
C ASN A 202 0.01 -23.43 -8.85
N ILE A 203 0.89 -24.31 -9.38
CA ILE A 203 1.06 -24.54 -10.81
C ILE A 203 0.24 -25.76 -11.24
N ARG A 204 -0.52 -25.60 -12.30
CA ARG A 204 -1.35 -26.65 -12.88
C ARG A 204 -1.19 -26.69 -14.40
N LYS A 205 -0.89 -27.87 -14.95
CA LYS A 205 -0.97 -28.13 -16.39
C LYS A 205 -2.39 -28.48 -16.77
N ALA A 206 -2.87 -27.96 -17.86
CA ALA A 206 -4.14 -28.32 -18.50
C ALA A 206 -3.98 -28.29 -20.02
N ASN A 207 -5.03 -28.70 -20.75
CA ASN A 207 -4.97 -28.90 -22.21
C ASN A 207 -4.46 -27.68 -23.00
N ASN A 208 -4.69 -26.46 -22.49
CA ASN A 208 -4.32 -25.21 -23.16
C ASN A 208 -3.03 -24.58 -22.63
N GLY A 209 -2.28 -25.26 -21.75
CA GLY A 209 -1.00 -24.75 -21.24
C GLY A 209 -0.87 -24.75 -19.72
N LEU A 210 -0.05 -23.84 -19.22
CA LEU A 210 0.29 -23.70 -17.81
C LEU A 210 -0.60 -22.65 -17.13
N TYR A 211 -1.15 -23.00 -15.99
CA TYR A 211 -2.01 -22.13 -15.18
C TYR A 211 -1.44 -21.94 -13.78
N ILE A 212 -1.64 -20.76 -13.22
CA ILE A 212 -1.29 -20.43 -11.84
C ILE A 212 -2.58 -20.12 -11.08
N ASP A 213 -2.89 -20.90 -10.05
CA ASP A 213 -4.04 -20.71 -9.17
C ASP A 213 -3.60 -20.01 -7.87
N ILE A 214 -4.16 -18.84 -7.58
CA ILE A 214 -3.78 -18.00 -6.44
C ILE A 214 -5.02 -17.54 -5.68
N ILE A 215 -4.96 -17.55 -4.34
CA ILE A 215 -5.86 -16.78 -3.49
C ILE A 215 -5.12 -15.50 -3.06
N GLN A 216 -5.49 -14.37 -3.64
CA GLN A 216 -4.81 -13.09 -3.38
C GLN A 216 -4.89 -12.70 -1.90
N GLN A 217 -3.76 -12.44 -1.26
CA GLN A 217 -3.67 -12.17 0.18
C GLN A 217 -4.49 -10.94 0.61
N LYS A 218 -4.45 -9.87 -0.20
CA LYS A 218 -5.11 -8.60 0.13
C LYS A 218 -6.62 -8.61 -0.10
N THR A 219 -7.08 -9.23 -1.18
CA THR A 219 -8.48 -9.18 -1.62
C THR A 219 -9.24 -10.46 -1.33
N LYS A 220 -8.52 -11.52 -0.92
CA LYS A 220 -9.05 -12.88 -0.69
C LYS A 220 -9.78 -13.46 -1.92
N LYS A 221 -9.49 -12.91 -3.12
CA LYS A 221 -10.07 -13.36 -4.37
C LYS A 221 -9.25 -14.52 -4.92
N ALA A 222 -9.92 -15.62 -5.29
CA ALA A 222 -9.32 -16.68 -6.08
C ALA A 222 -9.18 -16.21 -7.53
N VAL A 223 -8.02 -16.41 -8.12
CA VAL A 223 -7.68 -16.02 -9.49
C VAL A 223 -6.90 -17.15 -10.14
N THR A 224 -7.29 -17.53 -11.35
CA THR A 224 -6.53 -18.40 -12.22
C THR A 224 -5.91 -17.58 -13.35
N ILE A 225 -4.61 -17.74 -13.58
CA ILE A 225 -3.83 -16.98 -14.56
C ILE A 225 -3.22 -17.97 -15.55
N GLY A 226 -3.53 -17.82 -16.82
CA GLY A 226 -2.84 -18.54 -17.89
C GLY A 226 -1.46 -17.90 -18.14
N VAL A 227 -0.41 -18.71 -18.22
CA VAL A 227 0.94 -18.26 -18.53
C VAL A 227 1.17 -18.42 -20.02
N ALA A 228 1.29 -17.30 -20.74
CA ALA A 228 1.45 -17.29 -22.20
C ALA A 228 2.93 -17.14 -22.64
N ASP A 229 3.83 -16.77 -21.72
CA ASP A 229 5.24 -16.49 -22.02
C ASP A 229 6.06 -17.77 -21.96
N PRO A 230 6.64 -18.26 -23.08
CA PRO A 230 7.39 -19.53 -23.10
C PRO A 230 8.58 -19.55 -22.13
N LEU A 231 9.31 -18.42 -21.99
CA LEU A 231 10.43 -18.32 -21.06
C LEU A 231 9.96 -18.48 -19.60
N VAL A 232 8.79 -17.88 -19.27
CA VAL A 232 8.23 -18.00 -17.93
C VAL A 232 7.66 -19.39 -17.68
N ILE A 233 7.10 -20.05 -18.69
CA ILE A 233 6.68 -21.47 -18.61
C ILE A 233 7.88 -22.33 -18.24
N ASP A 234 8.98 -22.20 -18.97
CA ASP A 234 10.21 -22.95 -18.72
C ASP A 234 10.77 -22.71 -17.31
N LEU A 235 10.81 -21.44 -16.85
CA LEU A 235 11.23 -21.08 -15.49
C LEU A 235 10.36 -21.73 -14.40
N LEU A 236 9.05 -21.83 -14.62
CA LEU A 236 8.12 -22.42 -13.66
C LEU A 236 8.14 -23.96 -13.66
N GLU A 237 8.53 -24.56 -14.77
CA GLU A 237 8.63 -26.03 -14.92
C GLU A 237 9.99 -26.61 -14.52
N SER A 238 11.07 -25.82 -14.67
CA SER A 238 12.42 -26.28 -14.39
C SER A 238 12.78 -26.14 -12.90
N GLU A 239 12.93 -24.94 -12.42
CA GLU A 239 13.34 -24.67 -11.04
C GLU A 239 12.67 -23.41 -10.50
N PHE A 240 11.88 -23.58 -9.46
CA PHE A 240 11.24 -22.46 -8.78
C PHE A 240 12.29 -21.57 -8.11
N PRO A 241 12.20 -20.22 -8.31
CA PRO A 241 13.14 -19.31 -7.67
C PRO A 241 13.00 -19.37 -6.13
N LYS A 242 14.10 -19.18 -5.41
CA LYS A 242 14.10 -19.13 -3.95
C LYS A 242 13.27 -17.95 -3.43
N VAL A 243 12.66 -18.16 -2.27
CA VAL A 243 11.86 -17.12 -1.59
C VAL A 243 12.79 -16.01 -1.10
N LEU A 244 12.38 -14.76 -1.36
CA LEU A 244 13.11 -13.55 -1.00
C LEU A 244 12.25 -12.63 -0.13
N SER A 245 12.90 -11.82 0.70
CA SER A 245 12.19 -10.70 1.33
C SER A 245 11.83 -9.64 0.29
N GLN A 246 10.71 -8.94 0.51
CA GLN A 246 10.30 -7.85 -0.40
C GLN A 246 11.35 -6.74 -0.45
N GLU A 247 12.07 -6.47 0.63
CA GLU A 247 13.14 -5.50 0.71
C GLU A 247 14.32 -5.88 -0.18
N ALA A 248 14.81 -7.12 -0.06
CA ALA A 248 15.88 -7.65 -0.91
C ALA A 248 15.45 -7.63 -2.39
N PHE A 249 14.26 -8.13 -2.69
CA PHE A 249 13.72 -8.12 -4.05
C PHE A 249 13.66 -6.70 -4.64
N ASN A 250 13.15 -5.69 -3.89
CA ASN A 250 13.13 -4.30 -4.37
C ASN A 250 14.53 -3.71 -4.62
N LYS A 251 15.54 -4.14 -3.88
CA LYS A 251 16.94 -3.74 -4.11
C LYS A 251 17.48 -4.40 -5.38
N HIS A 252 17.28 -5.70 -5.52
CA HIS A 252 17.80 -6.49 -6.62
C HIS A 252 17.20 -6.10 -7.97
N ILE A 253 15.88 -5.88 -8.07
CA ILE A 253 15.26 -5.49 -9.34
C ILE A 253 15.74 -4.15 -9.87
N LYS A 254 16.17 -3.21 -9.00
CA LYS A 254 16.84 -1.99 -9.44
C LYS A 254 18.19 -2.27 -10.06
N MET A 255 18.98 -3.16 -9.44
CA MET A 255 20.29 -3.57 -9.96
C MET A 255 20.14 -4.29 -11.31
N ILE A 256 19.16 -5.19 -11.41
CA ILE A 256 18.84 -5.89 -12.66
C ILE A 256 18.46 -4.89 -13.75
N CYS A 257 17.57 -3.94 -13.48
CA CYS A 257 17.18 -2.91 -14.44
C CYS A 257 18.36 -2.00 -14.82
N LYS A 258 19.30 -1.74 -13.89
CA LYS A 258 20.54 -1.01 -14.21
C LYS A 258 21.45 -1.81 -15.12
N ILE A 259 21.65 -3.12 -14.88
CA ILE A 259 22.41 -4.03 -15.74
C ILE A 259 21.78 -4.08 -17.15
N ALA A 260 20.45 -4.08 -17.21
CA ALA A 260 19.70 -4.04 -18.48
C ALA A 260 19.78 -2.70 -19.23
N GLY A 261 20.48 -1.68 -18.70
CA GLY A 261 20.56 -0.37 -19.35
C GLY A 261 19.24 0.41 -19.34
N ILE A 262 18.34 0.16 -18.39
CA ILE A 262 17.08 0.92 -18.25
C ILE A 262 17.40 2.22 -17.48
N ASP A 263 18.13 3.12 -18.12
CA ASP A 263 18.75 4.30 -17.52
C ASP A 263 18.21 5.63 -18.07
N GLU A 264 17.19 5.61 -18.92
CA GLU A 264 16.50 6.82 -19.35
C GLU A 264 16.21 7.73 -18.15
N VAL A 265 16.58 9.03 -18.26
CA VAL A 265 16.34 10.00 -17.20
C VAL A 265 14.85 10.39 -17.18
N VAL A 266 14.18 10.05 -16.11
CA VAL A 266 12.75 10.30 -15.90
C VAL A 266 12.52 11.07 -14.60
N ARG A 267 11.41 11.82 -14.53
CA ARG A 267 10.96 12.44 -13.27
C ARG A 267 10.25 11.40 -12.41
N GLY A 268 10.50 11.40 -11.12
CA GLY A 268 9.86 10.47 -10.20
C GLY A 268 9.93 10.92 -8.75
N PHE A 269 9.21 10.21 -7.88
CA PHE A 269 9.24 10.45 -6.44
C PHE A 269 10.28 9.56 -5.77
N LYS A 270 11.18 10.14 -5.00
CA LYS A 270 12.14 9.43 -4.16
C LYS A 270 12.07 9.94 -2.73
N ASN A 271 12.25 9.04 -1.75
CA ASN A 271 12.36 9.46 -0.37
C ASN A 271 13.74 10.09 -0.14
N ASN A 272 13.76 11.31 0.35
CA ASN A 272 14.99 11.91 0.84
C ASN A 272 15.39 11.22 2.17
N PRO A 273 16.60 10.64 2.28
CA PRO A 273 17.02 9.91 3.48
C PRO A 273 17.10 10.80 4.73
N LYS A 274 17.44 12.09 4.55
CA LYS A 274 17.59 13.04 5.65
C LYS A 274 16.26 13.52 6.18
N THR A 275 15.35 13.94 5.28
CA THR A 275 14.05 14.49 5.66
C THR A 275 12.96 13.43 5.81
N ARG A 276 13.19 12.20 5.30
CA ARG A 276 12.22 11.10 5.18
C ARG A 276 10.97 11.49 4.36
N ARG A 277 11.07 12.51 3.51
CA ARG A 277 9.97 13.01 2.67
C ARG A 277 10.15 12.58 1.23
N LYS A 278 9.02 12.48 0.54
CA LYS A 278 9.01 12.27 -0.90
C LYS A 278 9.29 13.58 -1.61
N GLU A 279 10.33 13.58 -2.43
CA GLU A 279 10.70 14.69 -3.29
C GLU A 279 10.60 14.24 -4.75
N VAL A 280 10.24 15.18 -5.63
CA VAL A 280 10.26 14.96 -7.08
C VAL A 280 11.66 15.28 -7.57
N LEU A 281 12.28 14.31 -8.22
CA LEU A 281 13.60 14.51 -8.84
C LEU A 281 13.69 13.80 -10.19
N SER A 282 14.65 14.19 -11.01
CA SER A 282 15.02 13.50 -12.24
C SER A 282 16.18 12.57 -11.97
N ALA A 283 16.03 11.30 -12.35
CA ALA A 283 17.07 10.27 -12.18
C ALA A 283 16.86 9.16 -13.21
N PRO A 284 17.84 8.25 -13.40
CA PRO A 284 17.67 7.08 -14.24
C PRO A 284 16.46 6.25 -13.82
N LYS A 285 15.70 5.72 -14.78
CA LYS A 285 14.42 5.02 -14.56
C LYS A 285 14.56 3.84 -13.59
N TYR A 286 15.69 3.11 -13.62
CA TYR A 286 15.93 2.01 -12.68
C TYR A 286 15.87 2.44 -11.20
N GLU A 287 16.15 3.68 -10.89
CA GLU A 287 16.10 4.23 -9.52
C GLU A 287 14.66 4.27 -8.95
N PHE A 288 13.67 4.39 -9.83
CA PHE A 288 12.25 4.44 -9.47
C PHE A 288 11.56 3.07 -9.55
N VAL A 289 12.28 2.02 -9.98
CA VAL A 289 11.77 0.66 -10.03
C VAL A 289 11.49 0.15 -8.62
N THR A 290 10.31 -0.39 -8.44
CA THR A 290 9.86 -1.10 -7.24
C THR A 290 9.07 -2.33 -7.66
N SER A 291 8.80 -3.25 -6.77
CA SER A 291 8.00 -4.45 -7.07
C SER A 291 6.62 -4.18 -7.69
N HIS A 292 6.06 -2.98 -7.48
CA HIS A 292 4.83 -2.57 -8.16
C HIS A 292 5.00 -2.36 -9.68
N ILE A 293 6.23 -2.23 -10.18
CA ILE A 293 6.48 -2.00 -11.60
C ILE A 293 5.99 -3.17 -12.45
N MET A 294 6.15 -4.41 -11.97
CA MET A 294 5.70 -5.61 -12.69
C MET A 294 4.20 -5.54 -13.00
N ARG A 295 3.41 -5.26 -11.99
CA ARG A 295 1.96 -5.16 -12.13
C ARG A 295 1.52 -3.96 -12.97
N ARG A 296 2.24 -2.83 -12.86
CA ARG A 296 2.00 -1.64 -13.70
C ARG A 296 2.35 -1.92 -15.16
N SER A 297 3.48 -2.58 -15.41
CA SER A 297 3.90 -2.96 -16.75
C SER A 297 2.91 -3.93 -17.38
N PHE A 298 2.49 -4.96 -16.66
CA PHE A 298 1.45 -5.88 -17.12
C PHE A 298 0.18 -5.11 -17.50
N ALA A 299 -0.37 -4.32 -16.58
CA ALA A 299 -1.59 -3.57 -16.85
C ALA A 299 -1.45 -2.59 -18.01
N SER A 300 -0.35 -1.82 -18.08
CA SER A 300 -0.14 -0.81 -19.12
C SER A 300 0.10 -1.40 -20.50
N ASN A 301 0.86 -2.49 -20.60
CA ASN A 301 1.24 -3.09 -21.87
C ASN A 301 0.10 -3.90 -22.52
N TYR A 302 -0.84 -4.41 -21.71
CA TYR A 302 -2.01 -5.14 -22.20
C TYR A 302 -3.27 -4.28 -22.32
N TYR A 303 -3.30 -3.10 -21.67
CA TYR A 303 -4.44 -2.20 -21.78
C TYR A 303 -4.70 -1.79 -23.24
N GLY A 304 -5.96 -1.90 -23.66
CA GLY A 304 -6.37 -1.62 -25.02
C GLY A 304 -6.11 -2.76 -26.03
N LYS A 305 -5.33 -3.78 -25.67
CA LYS A 305 -5.08 -4.99 -26.47
C LYS A 305 -5.91 -6.18 -26.00
N ILE A 306 -6.16 -6.25 -24.70
CA ILE A 306 -6.99 -7.26 -24.04
C ILE A 306 -8.13 -6.53 -23.33
N GLU A 307 -9.29 -7.14 -23.26
CA GLU A 307 -10.47 -6.58 -22.62
C GLU A 307 -10.20 -6.22 -21.16
N THR A 308 -10.58 -4.99 -20.78
CA THR A 308 -10.35 -4.47 -19.42
C THR A 308 -10.91 -5.38 -18.31
N PRO A 309 -12.12 -5.97 -18.43
CA PRO A 309 -12.63 -6.90 -17.42
C PRO A 309 -11.73 -8.12 -17.19
N LEU A 310 -11.12 -8.66 -18.25
CA LEU A 310 -10.20 -9.80 -18.15
C LEU A 310 -8.91 -9.39 -17.42
N LEU A 311 -8.32 -8.25 -17.78
CA LEU A 311 -7.16 -7.69 -17.07
C LEU A 311 -7.46 -7.42 -15.61
N MET A 312 -8.64 -6.88 -15.31
CA MET A 312 -9.11 -6.64 -13.95
C MET A 312 -9.29 -7.95 -13.17
N ASN A 313 -9.77 -9.00 -13.81
CA ASN A 313 -9.92 -10.31 -13.19
C ASN A 313 -8.55 -10.87 -12.79
N ILE A 314 -7.59 -10.90 -13.72
CA ILE A 314 -6.21 -11.37 -13.47
C ILE A 314 -5.54 -10.54 -12.36
N THR A 315 -5.63 -9.23 -12.45
CA THR A 315 -5.04 -8.34 -11.47
C THR A 315 -5.84 -8.21 -10.16
N GLY A 316 -7.07 -8.75 -10.08
CA GLY A 316 -7.93 -8.73 -8.90
C GLY A 316 -8.43 -7.33 -8.54
N HIS A 317 -8.65 -6.45 -9.52
CA HIS A 317 -9.30 -5.17 -9.32
C HIS A 317 -10.84 -5.33 -9.39
N THR A 318 -11.54 -4.69 -8.46
CA THR A 318 -13.02 -4.72 -8.40
C THR A 318 -13.65 -3.46 -9.00
N LYS A 319 -12.87 -2.40 -9.17
CA LYS A 319 -13.31 -1.12 -9.74
C LYS A 319 -12.38 -0.71 -10.85
N GLU A 320 -12.93 -0.40 -12.02
CA GLU A 320 -12.18 0.06 -13.18
C GLU A 320 -11.41 1.35 -12.88
N SER A 321 -12.03 2.30 -12.19
CA SER A 321 -11.35 3.54 -11.76
C SER A 321 -10.08 3.28 -10.95
N THR A 322 -10.05 2.21 -10.14
CA THR A 322 -8.85 1.80 -9.42
C THR A 322 -7.82 1.14 -10.34
N PHE A 323 -8.28 0.30 -11.29
CA PHE A 323 -7.41 -0.32 -12.28
C PHE A 323 -6.71 0.74 -13.14
N LEU A 324 -7.45 1.72 -13.66
CA LEU A 324 -6.91 2.83 -14.46
C LEU A 324 -5.83 3.64 -13.74
N THR A 325 -5.83 3.67 -12.39
CA THR A 325 -4.74 4.31 -11.63
C THR A 325 -3.39 3.58 -11.72
N TYR A 326 -3.37 2.37 -12.26
CA TYR A 326 -2.14 1.59 -12.49
C TYR A 326 -1.58 1.75 -13.90
N ILE A 327 -2.35 2.32 -14.82
CA ILE A 327 -2.01 2.39 -16.25
C ILE A 327 -1.23 3.67 -16.52
N GLY A 328 0.05 3.54 -16.89
CA GLY A 328 0.89 4.67 -17.22
C GLY A 328 0.48 5.37 -18.53
N THR A 329 -0.02 4.60 -19.48
CA THR A 329 -0.46 5.11 -20.80
C THR A 329 -1.79 5.85 -20.77
N HIS A 330 -2.62 5.65 -19.74
CA HIS A 330 -3.94 6.30 -19.63
C HIS A 330 -3.86 7.84 -19.53
N GLN A 331 -2.71 8.38 -19.17
CA GLN A 331 -2.49 9.83 -19.09
C GLN A 331 -2.13 10.47 -20.46
N ASN A 332 -1.79 9.66 -21.45
CA ASN A 332 -1.51 10.13 -22.81
C ASN A 332 -2.82 10.15 -23.62
N LYS A 333 -3.37 11.37 -23.81
CA LYS A 333 -4.64 11.58 -24.53
C LYS A 333 -4.53 11.22 -26.01
N ASP A 334 -3.37 11.48 -26.61
CA ASP A 334 -3.13 11.19 -28.03
C ASP A 334 -3.08 9.67 -28.26
N ALA A 335 -2.39 8.93 -27.39
CA ALA A 335 -2.37 7.46 -27.44
C ALA A 335 -3.77 6.83 -27.27
N LEU A 336 -4.65 7.47 -26.48
CA LEU A 336 -6.04 7.01 -26.36
C LEU A 336 -6.85 7.33 -27.63
N ALA A 337 -6.64 8.48 -28.24
CA ALA A 337 -7.27 8.87 -29.50
C ALA A 337 -6.81 7.95 -30.64
N ASP A 338 -5.50 7.66 -30.73
CA ASP A 338 -4.92 6.72 -31.71
C ASP A 338 -5.52 5.31 -31.54
N LEU A 339 -5.63 4.85 -30.28
CA LEU A 339 -6.24 3.55 -30.00
C LEU A 339 -7.73 3.51 -30.42
N PHE A 340 -8.46 4.61 -30.19
CA PHE A 340 -9.84 4.73 -30.67
C PHE A 340 -9.90 4.63 -32.19
N MET A 341 -9.09 5.42 -32.91
CA MET A 341 -9.07 5.42 -34.38
C MET A 341 -8.73 4.03 -34.94
N GLN A 342 -7.72 3.36 -34.35
CA GLN A 342 -7.35 2.01 -34.74
C GLN A 342 -8.51 1.02 -34.56
N LYS A 343 -9.20 1.05 -33.43
CA LYS A 343 -10.31 0.13 -33.13
C LYS A 343 -11.56 0.47 -33.93
N ALA A 344 -11.86 1.75 -34.13
CA ALA A 344 -13.01 2.20 -34.93
C ALA A 344 -12.79 1.87 -36.41
N GLY A 345 -11.59 2.04 -36.95
CA GLY A 345 -11.25 1.69 -38.34
C GLY A 345 -11.37 0.22 -38.69
N VAL A 346 -11.42 -0.67 -37.69
CA VAL A 346 -11.66 -2.13 -37.91
C VAL A 346 -13.17 -2.42 -37.99
N ILE A 347 -14.03 -1.52 -37.52
CA ILE A 347 -15.49 -1.70 -37.51
C ILE A 347 -16.12 -1.24 -38.81
N TRP A 348 -15.50 -0.28 -39.51
CA TRP A 348 -15.97 0.32 -40.78
C TRP A 348 -15.17 -0.18 -41.99
#